data_a888aacb71a33b5ac22a24f2112396ef
#
_entry.id   a888aacb71a33b5ac22a24f2112396ef
#
_cell.length_a   1.000
_cell.length_b   1.000
_cell.length_c   1.000
_cell.angle_alpha   90.00
_cell.angle_beta   90.00
_cell.angle_gamma   90.00
#
_symmetry.space_group_name_H-M   'P 1'
#
loop_
_entity.id
_entity.type
_entity.pdbx_description
1 polymer ?
#
loop_
_entity_poly.entity_id
_entity_poly.type
_entity_poly.pdbx_seq_one_letter_code
_entity_poly.pdbx_strand_id
1 'polypeptide(L)'
;MTTFELVPRGPFSLAASAAFLEGFSPAAHRAAGDGHLHLAFVPDGEEAAAGVCLRQPDGAVVAGVFGEADPDATREQVARILSLDVDGTGFPDVGRRDPVVGGLQARWPGLRPVGFFSPYEAAAWALVGHRIRIVQAARIKQRMADELGQA
;
A
#
# COMPACT_ATOMS: atom_id res chain seq x y z
N MET A 1 19.29 -8.27 -6.63
CA MET A 1 18.03 -8.34 -5.85
C MET A 1 18.40 -8.15 -4.39
N THR A 2 17.92 -7.10 -3.78
CA THR A 2 18.11 -6.80 -2.36
C THR A 2 16.84 -7.24 -1.61
N THR A 3 16.98 -7.59 -0.33
CA THR A 3 15.83 -7.97 0.51
C THR A 3 15.85 -7.19 1.80
N PHE A 4 14.66 -6.88 2.33
CA PHE A 4 14.50 -6.34 3.66
C PHE A 4 13.30 -6.97 4.37
N GLU A 5 13.23 -6.77 5.66
CA GLU A 5 12.14 -7.23 6.51
C GLU A 5 11.52 -6.07 7.28
N LEU A 6 10.18 -6.09 7.41
CA LEU A 6 9.40 -5.18 8.24
C LEU A 6 8.60 -6.00 9.24
N VAL A 7 8.83 -5.76 10.52
CA VAL A 7 8.09 -6.39 11.62
C VAL A 7 6.98 -5.46 12.07
N PRO A 8 5.70 -5.80 11.82
CA PRO A 8 4.57 -4.97 12.24
C PRO A 8 4.49 -4.85 13.77
N ARG A 9 4.29 -3.65 14.28
CA ARG A 9 3.93 -3.44 15.68
C ARG A 9 2.41 -3.51 15.82
N GLY A 10 1.91 -4.60 16.41
CA GLY A 10 0.48 -4.92 16.50
C GLY A 10 -0.09 -5.65 15.28
N PRO A 11 -1.40 -5.88 15.24
CA PRO A 11 -2.03 -6.68 14.19
C PRO A 11 -1.80 -6.11 12.79
N PHE A 12 -1.41 -6.98 11.85
CA PHE A 12 -1.25 -6.67 10.43
C PHE A 12 -1.47 -7.91 9.57
N SER A 13 -2.12 -7.73 8.42
CA SER A 13 -2.32 -8.76 7.40
C SER A 13 -2.01 -8.21 6.01
N LEU A 14 -0.96 -8.71 5.39
CA LEU A 14 -0.62 -8.36 4.01
C LEU A 14 -1.72 -8.79 3.02
N ALA A 15 -2.33 -9.96 3.26
CA ALA A 15 -3.44 -10.43 2.44
C ALA A 15 -4.66 -9.50 2.50
N ALA A 16 -4.96 -8.93 3.68
CA ALA A 16 -6.04 -7.95 3.82
C ALA A 16 -5.69 -6.63 3.09
N SER A 17 -4.43 -6.19 3.14
CA SER A 17 -3.95 -5.02 2.41
C SER A 17 -4.01 -5.23 0.90
N ALA A 18 -3.62 -6.42 0.39
CA ALA A 18 -3.71 -6.77 -1.02
C ALA A 18 -5.17 -6.78 -1.51
N ALA A 19 -6.07 -7.41 -0.76
CA ALA A 19 -7.51 -7.44 -1.08
C ALA A 19 -8.14 -6.03 -1.08
N PHE A 20 -7.69 -5.13 -0.19
CA PHE A 20 -8.11 -3.74 -0.21
C PHE A 20 -7.67 -3.04 -1.50
N LEU A 21 -6.41 -3.22 -1.91
CA LEU A 21 -5.85 -2.59 -3.11
C LEU A 21 -6.54 -3.06 -4.41
N GLU A 22 -6.98 -4.31 -4.49
CA GLU A 22 -7.75 -4.82 -5.64
C GLU A 22 -9.06 -4.06 -5.84
N GLY A 23 -9.71 -3.60 -4.76
CA GLY A 23 -10.93 -2.81 -4.80
C GLY A 23 -10.72 -1.29 -4.84
N PHE A 24 -9.48 -0.83 -4.73
CA PHE A 24 -9.17 0.58 -4.55
C PHE A 24 -8.94 1.29 -5.90
N SER A 25 -9.99 1.88 -6.46
CA SER A 25 -9.96 2.56 -7.77
C SER A 25 -8.84 3.59 -7.97
N PRO A 26 -8.39 4.36 -6.95
CA PRO A 26 -7.29 5.33 -7.10
C PRO A 26 -5.94 4.72 -7.44
N ALA A 27 -5.69 3.49 -6.96
CA ALA A 27 -4.45 2.77 -7.19
C ALA A 27 -4.80 1.32 -7.58
N ALA A 28 -5.45 1.16 -8.75
CA ALA A 28 -5.92 -0.13 -9.22
C ALA A 28 -4.76 -1.14 -9.24
N HIS A 29 -4.83 -2.11 -8.35
CA HIS A 29 -3.90 -3.23 -8.26
C HIS A 29 -4.57 -4.47 -8.82
N ARG A 30 -3.83 -5.24 -9.60
CA ARG A 30 -4.27 -6.57 -10.06
C ARG A 30 -3.39 -7.62 -9.40
N ALA A 31 -4.00 -8.53 -8.64
CA ALA A 31 -3.28 -9.64 -8.05
C ALA A 31 -2.60 -10.50 -9.13
N ALA A 32 -1.35 -10.87 -8.89
CA ALA A 32 -0.62 -11.79 -9.75
C ALA A 32 -1.09 -13.25 -9.59
N GLY A 33 -1.86 -13.56 -8.55
CA GLY A 33 -2.36 -14.90 -8.27
C GLY A 33 -1.35 -15.84 -7.60
N ASP A 34 -0.18 -15.33 -7.24
CA ASP A 34 0.92 -16.07 -6.59
C ASP A 34 0.93 -15.95 -5.05
N GLY A 35 -0.04 -15.23 -4.49
CA GLY A 35 -0.15 -14.97 -3.04
C GLY A 35 0.80 -13.87 -2.54
N HIS A 36 1.50 -13.19 -3.44
CA HIS A 36 2.36 -12.06 -3.14
C HIS A 36 1.68 -10.72 -3.49
N LEU A 37 2.10 -9.65 -2.83
CA LEU A 37 1.74 -8.29 -3.22
C LEU A 37 2.91 -7.67 -3.99
N HIS A 38 2.65 -7.27 -5.24
CA HIS A 38 3.64 -6.62 -6.08
C HIS A 38 3.33 -5.14 -6.20
N LEU A 39 4.31 -4.30 -5.91
CA LEU A 39 4.21 -2.85 -6.02
C LEU A 39 5.30 -2.34 -6.96
N ALA A 40 5.03 -1.26 -7.68
CA ALA A 40 6.02 -0.53 -8.46
C ALA A 40 5.80 0.98 -8.24
N PHE A 41 6.84 1.69 -7.85
CA PHE A 41 6.80 3.12 -7.58
C PHE A 41 8.21 3.72 -7.66
N VAL A 42 8.28 5.03 -7.78
CA VAL A 42 9.53 5.77 -7.58
C VAL A 42 9.56 6.23 -6.12
N PRO A 43 10.55 5.82 -5.31
CA PRO A 43 10.65 6.27 -3.94
C PRO A 43 10.82 7.79 -3.84
N ASP A 44 10.30 8.39 -2.77
CA ASP A 44 10.38 9.84 -2.58
C ASP A 44 11.85 10.30 -2.54
N GLY A 45 12.18 11.28 -3.39
CA GLY A 45 13.53 11.81 -3.52
C GLY A 45 14.44 11.04 -4.47
N GLU A 46 13.96 9.95 -5.07
CA GLU A 46 14.67 9.16 -6.05
C GLU A 46 14.20 9.46 -7.48
N GLU A 47 15.05 9.13 -8.47
CA GLU A 47 14.69 9.18 -9.90
C GLU A 47 14.40 7.79 -10.47
N ALA A 48 14.97 6.75 -9.83
CA ALA A 48 14.84 5.37 -10.27
C ALA A 48 13.59 4.70 -9.66
N ALA A 49 12.91 3.88 -10.45
CA ALA A 49 11.79 3.09 -9.98
C ALA A 49 12.26 1.85 -9.20
N ALA A 50 11.47 1.48 -8.20
CA ALA A 50 11.57 0.22 -7.48
C ALA A 50 10.39 -0.69 -7.80
N GLY A 51 10.66 -1.93 -8.15
CA GLY A 51 9.72 -3.03 -8.10
C GLY A 51 9.85 -3.78 -6.78
N VAL A 52 8.76 -4.08 -6.10
CA VAL A 52 8.80 -4.74 -4.80
C VAL A 52 7.85 -5.94 -4.79
N CYS A 53 8.36 -7.11 -4.43
CA CYS A 53 7.57 -8.32 -4.19
C CYS A 53 7.50 -8.56 -2.69
N LEU A 54 6.30 -8.52 -2.13
CA LEU A 54 6.03 -8.61 -0.70
C LEU A 54 5.33 -9.93 -0.36
N ARG A 55 5.77 -10.57 0.72
CA ARG A 55 5.16 -11.77 1.31
C ARG A 55 5.17 -11.66 2.84
N GLN A 56 4.31 -12.38 3.50
CA GLN A 56 4.21 -12.37 4.96
C GLN A 56 4.33 -13.79 5.53
N PRO A 57 5.53 -14.38 5.56
CA PRO A 57 5.76 -15.59 6.34
C PRO A 57 5.82 -15.22 7.83
N ASP A 58 5.28 -16.04 8.70
CA ASP A 58 5.44 -15.97 10.16
C ASP A 58 5.18 -14.57 10.79
N GLY A 59 4.30 -13.76 10.18
CA GLY A 59 3.89 -12.45 10.69
C GLY A 59 4.74 -11.26 10.27
N ALA A 60 5.99 -11.45 9.89
CA ALA A 60 6.84 -10.40 9.33
C ALA A 60 6.59 -10.23 7.82
N VAL A 61 6.75 -9.01 7.31
CA VAL A 61 6.70 -8.72 5.88
C VAL A 61 8.10 -8.77 5.31
N VAL A 62 8.33 -9.69 4.40
CA VAL A 62 9.60 -9.84 3.69
C VAL A 62 9.43 -9.29 2.28
N ALA A 63 10.34 -8.40 1.88
CA ALA A 63 10.36 -7.76 0.57
C ALA A 63 11.57 -8.20 -0.25
N GLY A 64 11.33 -8.54 -1.52
CA GLY A 64 12.36 -8.58 -2.56
C GLY A 64 12.30 -7.31 -3.39
N VAL A 65 13.40 -6.59 -3.54
CA VAL A 65 13.49 -5.33 -4.26
C VAL A 65 14.20 -5.53 -5.59
N PHE A 66 13.63 -4.96 -6.63
CA PHE A 66 14.14 -4.95 -8.01
C PHE A 66 14.25 -3.51 -8.50
N GLY A 67 15.17 -3.24 -9.39
CA GLY A 67 15.45 -1.89 -9.90
C GLY A 67 16.72 -1.30 -9.28
N GLU A 68 16.93 -0.01 -9.53
CA GLU A 68 18.14 0.72 -9.15
C GLU A 68 17.91 1.71 -8.00
N ALA A 69 16.66 1.85 -7.53
CA ALA A 69 16.34 2.73 -6.42
C ALA A 69 16.99 2.27 -5.10
N ASP A 70 17.24 3.22 -4.20
CA ASP A 70 17.82 2.95 -2.88
C ASP A 70 16.91 1.98 -2.09
N PRO A 71 17.43 0.85 -1.61
CA PRO A 71 16.68 -0.10 -0.81
C PRO A 71 16.15 0.46 0.51
N ASP A 72 16.85 1.38 1.16
CA ASP A 72 16.41 1.98 2.42
C ASP A 72 15.26 2.95 2.18
N ALA A 73 15.34 3.81 1.17
CA ALA A 73 14.22 4.67 0.75
C ALA A 73 13.00 3.83 0.34
N THR A 74 13.23 2.75 -0.42
CA THR A 74 12.18 1.80 -0.81
C THR A 74 11.52 1.16 0.42
N ARG A 75 12.31 0.74 1.41
CA ARG A 75 11.82 0.14 2.66
C ARG A 75 10.94 1.11 3.46
N GLU A 76 11.38 2.36 3.61
CA GLU A 76 10.62 3.39 4.32
C GLU A 76 9.29 3.68 3.62
N GLN A 77 9.30 3.75 2.31
CA GLN A 77 8.09 3.99 1.53
C GLN A 77 7.11 2.82 1.58
N VAL A 78 7.58 1.57 1.51
CA VAL A 78 6.74 0.39 1.71
C VAL A 78 6.13 0.38 3.11
N ALA A 79 6.90 0.72 4.15
CA ALA A 79 6.39 0.82 5.50
C ALA A 79 5.25 1.85 5.60
N ARG A 80 5.41 3.02 4.97
CA ARG A 80 4.38 4.07 4.93
C ARG A 80 3.15 3.66 4.11
N ILE A 81 3.33 3.05 2.94
CA ILE A 81 2.22 2.58 2.09
C ILE A 81 1.34 1.58 2.84
N LEU A 82 1.96 0.66 3.58
CA LEU A 82 1.26 -0.39 4.33
C LEU A 82 0.92 0.01 5.78
N SER A 83 1.17 1.27 6.19
CA SER A 83 1.02 1.76 7.57
C SER A 83 1.77 0.90 8.61
N LEU A 84 2.95 0.40 8.25
CA LEU A 84 3.83 -0.37 9.14
C LEU A 84 4.74 0.52 9.97
N ASP A 85 4.87 1.79 9.62
CA ASP A 85 5.51 2.86 10.38
C ASP A 85 4.71 3.27 11.62
N VAL A 86 3.40 2.91 11.65
CA VAL A 86 2.49 3.20 12.75
C VAL A 86 2.48 2.08 13.78
N ASP A 87 2.53 2.43 15.07
CA ASP A 87 2.33 1.47 16.16
C ASP A 87 0.84 1.13 16.34
N GLY A 88 0.48 -0.08 15.93
CA GLY A 88 -0.88 -0.61 16.03
C GLY A 88 -1.16 -1.46 17.25
N THR A 89 -0.24 -1.55 18.23
CA THR A 89 -0.38 -2.45 19.41
C THR A 89 -1.60 -2.11 20.26
N GLY A 90 -1.96 -0.83 20.35
CA GLY A 90 -3.15 -0.37 21.09
C GLY A 90 -4.48 -0.47 20.32
N PHE A 91 -4.46 -0.77 19.03
CA PHE A 91 -5.68 -0.75 18.23
C PHE A 91 -6.73 -1.82 18.64
N PRO A 92 -6.36 -3.03 19.07
CA PRO A 92 -7.34 -4.00 19.61
C PRO A 92 -8.13 -3.48 20.80
N ASP A 93 -7.55 -2.59 21.62
CA ASP A 93 -8.22 -2.01 22.78
C ASP A 93 -9.36 -1.07 22.40
N VAL A 94 -9.28 -0.46 21.23
CA VAL A 94 -10.36 0.37 20.68
C VAL A 94 -11.57 -0.52 20.41
N GLY A 95 -11.39 -1.68 19.78
CA GLY A 95 -12.48 -2.63 19.51
C GLY A 95 -13.11 -3.24 20.76
N ARG A 96 -12.35 -3.35 21.87
CA ARG A 96 -12.90 -3.76 23.16
C ARG A 96 -13.83 -2.71 23.80
N ARG A 97 -13.63 -1.44 23.48
CA ARG A 97 -14.42 -0.31 24.02
C ARG A 97 -15.56 0.11 23.10
N ASP A 98 -15.42 -0.17 21.80
CA ASP A 98 -16.41 0.20 20.79
C ASP A 98 -16.84 -1.06 20.01
N PRO A 99 -18.10 -1.50 20.15
CA PRO A 99 -18.58 -2.72 19.49
C PRO A 99 -18.62 -2.62 17.96
N VAL A 100 -18.75 -1.43 17.40
CA VAL A 100 -18.70 -1.24 15.92
C VAL A 100 -17.29 -1.49 15.43
N VAL A 101 -16.28 -0.86 16.07
CA VAL A 101 -14.87 -1.09 15.75
C VAL A 101 -14.47 -2.54 15.99
N GLY A 102 -14.93 -3.14 17.09
CA GLY A 102 -14.68 -4.55 17.38
C GLY A 102 -15.25 -5.50 16.31
N GLY A 103 -16.45 -5.21 15.82
CA GLY A 103 -17.07 -5.94 14.71
C GLY A 103 -16.25 -5.81 13.40
N LEU A 104 -15.72 -4.63 13.13
CA LEU A 104 -14.86 -4.41 11.96
C LEU A 104 -13.51 -5.13 12.10
N GLN A 105 -12.89 -5.09 13.27
CA GLN A 105 -11.63 -5.80 13.54
C GLN A 105 -11.80 -7.33 13.41
N ALA A 106 -12.95 -7.87 13.84
CA ALA A 106 -13.25 -9.29 13.70
C ALA A 106 -13.48 -9.69 12.23
N ARG A 107 -14.10 -8.80 11.43
CA ARG A 107 -14.39 -9.06 10.03
C ARG A 107 -13.14 -8.92 9.13
N TRP A 108 -12.24 -8.00 9.45
CA TRP A 108 -11.00 -7.74 8.71
C TRP A 108 -9.80 -7.73 9.66
N PRO A 109 -9.40 -8.90 10.17
CA PRO A 109 -8.31 -9.00 11.13
C PRO A 109 -6.99 -8.53 10.50
N GLY A 110 -6.32 -7.61 11.19
CA GLY A 110 -5.03 -7.09 10.76
C GLY A 110 -5.07 -6.12 9.58
N LEU A 111 -6.25 -5.75 9.05
CA LEU A 111 -6.35 -4.71 8.04
C LEU A 111 -5.88 -3.37 8.62
N ARG A 112 -4.93 -2.75 7.95
CA ARG A 112 -4.51 -1.37 8.18
C ARG A 112 -4.83 -0.52 6.95
N PRO A 113 -5.03 0.80 7.10
CA PRO A 113 -5.16 1.69 5.94
C PRO A 113 -3.96 1.53 5.01
N VAL A 114 -4.23 1.32 3.72
CA VAL A 114 -3.18 1.33 2.70
C VAL A 114 -3.14 2.73 2.10
N GLY A 115 -1.97 3.35 2.14
CA GLY A 115 -1.74 4.70 1.64
C GLY A 115 -1.54 4.75 0.13
N PHE A 116 -1.55 5.97 -0.41
CA PHE A 116 -1.03 6.22 -1.76
C PHE A 116 0.47 5.95 -1.81
N PHE A 117 0.98 5.65 -3.00
CA PHE A 117 2.40 5.34 -3.17
C PHE A 117 3.30 6.55 -2.90
N SER A 118 2.80 7.77 -3.17
CA SER A 118 3.52 9.00 -2.84
C SER A 118 2.56 10.14 -2.43
N PRO A 119 3.05 11.18 -1.75
CA PRO A 119 2.29 12.41 -1.50
C PRO A 119 1.83 13.10 -2.80
N TYR A 120 2.65 13.03 -3.86
CA TYR A 120 2.28 13.54 -5.18
C TYR A 120 1.06 12.82 -5.74
N GLU A 121 1.04 11.50 -5.66
CA GLU A 121 -0.09 10.69 -6.14
C GLU A 121 -1.38 11.00 -5.37
N ALA A 122 -1.29 11.17 -4.06
CA ALA A 122 -2.43 11.57 -3.22
C ALA A 122 -2.98 12.94 -3.62
N ALA A 123 -2.09 13.92 -3.82
CA ALA A 123 -2.47 15.25 -4.25
C ALA A 123 -3.08 15.26 -5.66
N ALA A 124 -2.45 14.55 -6.61
CA ALA A 124 -2.96 14.42 -7.97
C ALA A 124 -4.34 13.78 -8.00
N TRP A 125 -4.56 12.72 -7.21
CA TRP A 125 -5.87 12.08 -7.08
C TRP A 125 -6.91 13.03 -6.50
N ALA A 126 -6.58 13.80 -5.46
CA ALA A 126 -7.49 14.77 -4.85
C ALA A 126 -7.93 15.85 -5.86
N LEU A 127 -6.99 16.33 -6.69
CA LEU A 127 -7.29 17.32 -7.73
C LEU A 127 -8.14 16.73 -8.87
N VAL A 128 -7.71 15.57 -9.41
CA VAL A 128 -8.41 14.89 -10.51
C VAL A 128 -9.79 14.41 -10.08
N GLY A 129 -9.92 13.91 -8.85
CA GLY A 129 -11.18 13.40 -8.31
C GLY A 129 -12.19 14.48 -7.90
N HIS A 130 -11.81 15.77 -7.93
CA HIS A 130 -12.65 16.83 -7.44
C HIS A 130 -13.92 17.02 -8.29
N ARG A 131 -15.09 16.84 -7.67
CA ARG A 131 -16.43 17.02 -8.26
C ARG A 131 -16.74 16.17 -9.51
N ILE A 132 -16.03 15.08 -9.75
CA ILE A 132 -16.34 14.12 -10.80
C ILE A 132 -16.56 12.73 -10.21
N ARG A 133 -17.13 11.83 -11.01
CA ARG A 133 -17.31 10.44 -10.56
C ARG A 133 -15.96 9.74 -10.43
N ILE A 134 -15.81 8.89 -9.42
CA ILE A 134 -14.57 8.13 -9.15
C ILE A 134 -14.08 7.34 -10.39
N VAL A 135 -15.01 6.78 -11.18
CA VAL A 135 -14.69 6.06 -12.43
C VAL A 135 -14.10 7.00 -13.50
N GLN A 136 -14.55 8.24 -13.56
CA GLN A 136 -14.00 9.25 -14.49
C GLN A 136 -12.60 9.67 -14.03
N ALA A 137 -12.42 9.92 -12.72
CA ALA A 137 -11.12 10.24 -12.15
C ALA A 137 -10.11 9.11 -12.40
N ALA A 138 -10.51 7.86 -12.19
CA ALA A 138 -9.65 6.69 -12.45
C ALA A 138 -9.22 6.61 -13.92
N ARG A 139 -10.13 6.89 -14.88
CA ARG A 139 -9.79 6.92 -16.31
C ARG A 139 -8.83 8.07 -16.67
N ILE A 140 -9.00 9.23 -16.05
CA ILE A 140 -8.08 10.35 -16.26
C ILE A 140 -6.71 10.00 -15.72
N LYS A 141 -6.63 9.45 -14.50
CA LYS A 141 -5.36 9.00 -13.91
C LYS A 141 -4.67 7.96 -14.79
N GLN A 142 -5.41 6.98 -15.32
CA GLN A 142 -4.86 5.97 -16.21
C GLN A 142 -4.25 6.61 -17.47
N ARG A 143 -4.97 7.53 -18.11
CA ARG A 143 -4.46 8.24 -19.28
C ARG A 143 -3.20 9.06 -18.96
N MET A 144 -3.18 9.73 -17.80
CA MET A 144 -1.95 10.44 -17.36
C MET A 144 -0.78 9.48 -17.21
N ALA A 145 -1.00 8.30 -16.64
CA ALA A 145 0.05 7.29 -16.51
C ALA A 145 0.51 6.76 -17.88
N ASP A 146 -0.43 6.51 -18.80
CA ASP A 146 -0.11 6.00 -20.15
C ASP A 146 0.64 7.03 -21.01
N GLU A 147 0.33 8.33 -20.85
CA GLU A 147 0.89 9.40 -21.69
C GLU A 147 2.17 10.02 -21.10
N LEU A 148 2.30 10.06 -19.77
CA LEU A 148 3.33 10.80 -19.06
C LEU A 148 4.15 9.94 -18.08
N GLY A 149 3.71 8.70 -17.84
CA GLY A 149 4.40 7.78 -16.94
C GLY A 149 5.70 7.25 -17.53
N GLN A 150 6.60 6.83 -16.66
CA GLN A 150 7.79 6.06 -17.03
C GLN A 150 7.42 4.58 -17.15
N ALA A 151 7.92 3.92 -18.19
CA ALA A 151 7.72 2.49 -18.44
C ALA A 151 8.80 1.66 -17.76
#